data_c11212bcd5a57d1dd8c0d6462f3b54aa
#
_entry.id   c11212bcd5a57d1dd8c0d6462f3b54aa
#
_cell.length_a   1.000
_cell.length_b   1.000
_cell.length_c   1.000
_cell.angle_alpha   90.00
_cell.angle_beta   90.00
_cell.angle_gamma   90.00
#
_symmetry.space_group_name_H-M   'P 1'
#
loop_
_entity.id
_entity.type
_entity.pdbx_description
1 polymer ?
#
loop_
_entity_poly.entity_id
_entity_poly.type
_entity_poly.pdbx_seq_one_letter_code
_entity_poly.pdbx_strand_id
1 'polypeptide(L)'
;MALFDHKKPDAWSCRPTDKFALQCQPSPQAIKPTLSAAPASAPMHPVIDGTYISEATRQLTLLSEAVGQDEVTRDKLLHALQFSGGEWSQGAIPQELDRSAWVSDVSNDHSPFEYSLALSQQTGACELRFLIEAQPEDKSLAALQESTTRLTDDIAAYYGPTKVSLDRLNLIRDLFLPSDAEGMLALWHSFATSKTLEKWKLYLNPLASGRENAFAVTREALQRLGLGRSWELLETILTGDDFPIYFALGLSPNPEDAEVKVYVAHVGASATQIAHKHVQMDPNASVHAIEQFYSVMAGGSLGPYRGKPGLSCFHFKNADPSRPAARTILYPMDTYAANDAEAQQRIETYMDVIQAPPLYRETYRKAISAVQRRPLEAGRGIHSWVSMKEKRDGKRSNTYYLSAELYGCLVDDGPADGDR
;
A
#
# COMPACT_ATOMS: atom_id res chain seq x y z
N MET A 1 35.72 -12.45 35.47
CA MET A 1 36.76 -11.86 34.63
C MET A 1 36.88 -12.72 33.38
N ALA A 2 36.14 -12.39 32.36
CA ALA A 2 36.29 -12.80 30.96
C ALA A 2 35.33 -11.94 30.15
N LEU A 3 35.88 -11.07 29.37
CA LEU A 3 35.22 -10.12 28.42
C LEU A 3 34.73 -10.92 27.24
N PHE A 4 33.45 -10.85 26.94
CA PHE A 4 32.89 -11.23 25.65
C PHE A 4 32.72 -9.99 24.78
N ASP A 5 33.56 -9.91 23.77
CA ASP A 5 33.58 -8.89 22.74
C ASP A 5 32.43 -9.16 21.75
N HIS A 6 31.36 -8.37 21.83
CA HIS A 6 30.25 -8.42 20.85
C HIS A 6 30.58 -7.49 19.69
N LYS A 7 31.11 -8.07 18.62
CA LYS A 7 31.17 -7.41 17.31
C LYS A 7 29.74 -7.05 16.89
N LYS A 8 29.50 -5.74 16.72
CA LYS A 8 28.29 -5.23 16.08
C LYS A 8 28.24 -5.72 14.63
N PRO A 9 27.11 -6.22 14.14
CA PRO A 9 26.94 -6.45 12.70
C PRO A 9 26.90 -5.10 11.96
N ASP A 10 27.56 -5.05 10.82
CA ASP A 10 27.67 -3.88 9.98
C ASP A 10 26.31 -3.32 9.56
N ALA A 11 26.22 -1.99 9.57
CA ALA A 11 25.02 -1.23 9.26
C ALA A 11 24.59 -1.48 7.79
N TRP A 12 23.35 -1.85 7.60
CA TRP A 12 22.66 -1.95 6.32
C TRP A 12 22.41 -0.55 5.79
N SER A 13 23.06 -0.12 4.72
CA SER A 13 22.75 1.12 4.03
C SER A 13 21.59 0.89 3.05
N CYS A 14 20.40 1.31 3.40
CA CYS A 14 19.28 1.42 2.47
C CYS A 14 19.45 2.68 1.63
N ARG A 15 19.41 2.56 0.30
CA ARG A 15 19.25 3.73 -0.58
C ARG A 15 17.77 4.17 -0.58
N PRO A 16 17.46 5.47 -0.63
CA PRO A 16 16.09 6.00 -0.47
C PRO A 16 15.10 5.64 -1.59
N THR A 17 15.54 4.98 -2.66
CA THR A 17 14.76 4.82 -3.90
C THR A 17 14.05 3.49 -4.08
N ASP A 18 14.25 2.50 -3.21
CA ASP A 18 13.62 1.20 -3.39
C ASP A 18 12.64 0.89 -2.27
N LYS A 19 11.37 0.98 -2.56
CA LYS A 19 10.23 0.75 -1.65
C LYS A 19 10.37 -0.52 -0.81
N PHE A 20 11.07 -1.52 -1.33
CA PHE A 20 11.28 -2.81 -0.71
C PHE A 20 12.55 -3.54 -1.22
N ALA A 21 13.47 -2.85 -1.89
CA ALA A 21 14.73 -3.45 -2.34
C ALA A 21 15.67 -3.69 -1.15
N LEU A 22 15.30 -4.62 -0.31
CA LEU A 22 16.24 -5.30 0.58
C LEU A 22 17.04 -6.32 -0.25
N GLN A 23 17.88 -5.85 -1.16
CA GLN A 23 18.87 -6.70 -1.79
C GLN A 23 20.07 -6.82 -0.85
N CYS A 24 20.25 -8.01 -0.29
CA CYS A 24 21.55 -8.43 0.23
C CYS A 24 22.52 -8.49 -0.93
N GLN A 25 23.41 -7.51 -1.08
CA GLN A 25 24.53 -7.64 -2.03
C GLN A 25 25.78 -8.12 -1.29
N PRO A 26 26.46 -9.18 -1.79
CA PRO A 26 27.83 -9.46 -1.42
C PRO A 26 28.77 -8.39 -2.03
N SER A 27 29.85 -8.07 -1.34
CA SER A 27 30.88 -7.10 -1.77
C SER A 27 31.34 -7.31 -3.23
N PRO A 28 31.52 -6.22 -3.99
CA PRO A 28 31.90 -6.34 -5.40
C PRO A 28 33.36 -6.69 -5.55
N GLN A 29 33.66 -7.87 -6.11
CA GLN A 29 34.90 -8.10 -6.82
C GLN A 29 34.71 -7.72 -8.30
N ALA A 30 35.53 -6.82 -8.79
CA ALA A 30 35.49 -6.27 -10.12
C ALA A 30 35.77 -7.33 -11.19
N ILE A 31 34.78 -7.57 -12.09
CA ILE A 31 35.02 -8.13 -13.40
C ILE A 31 34.30 -7.27 -14.42
N LYS A 32 35.04 -6.62 -15.32
CA LYS A 32 34.48 -5.97 -16.50
C LYS A 32 34.21 -7.03 -17.56
N PRO A 33 33.02 -7.02 -18.16
CA PRO A 33 32.87 -7.49 -19.54
C PRO A 33 32.48 -6.35 -20.46
N THR A 34 33.26 -6.14 -21.50
CA THR A 34 32.88 -5.47 -22.72
C THR A 34 31.94 -6.39 -23.50
N LEU A 35 30.67 -6.03 -23.63
CA LEU A 35 29.79 -6.60 -24.63
C LEU A 35 28.97 -5.47 -25.24
N SER A 36 29.18 -5.30 -26.56
CA SER A 36 28.37 -4.47 -27.44
C SER A 36 26.91 -4.99 -27.40
N ALA A 37 26.02 -4.30 -26.75
CA ALA A 37 24.59 -4.58 -26.81
C ALA A 37 23.98 -3.77 -27.95
N ALA A 38 23.22 -4.45 -28.82
CA ALA A 38 22.28 -3.80 -29.72
C ALA A 38 21.28 -2.95 -28.91
N PRO A 39 20.80 -1.82 -29.46
CA PRO A 39 19.86 -0.98 -28.70
C PRO A 39 18.58 -1.76 -28.43
N ALA A 40 18.32 -2.03 -27.15
CA ALA A 40 17.02 -2.49 -26.70
C ALA A 40 15.99 -1.44 -27.13
N SER A 41 14.93 -1.86 -27.83
CA SER A 41 13.80 -0.99 -28.16
C SER A 41 13.30 -0.38 -26.86
N ALA A 42 13.30 0.95 -26.77
CA ALA A 42 12.78 1.67 -25.62
C ALA A 42 11.37 1.15 -25.31
N PRO A 43 11.02 0.93 -24.04
CA PRO A 43 9.69 0.50 -23.65
C PRO A 43 8.69 1.54 -24.22
N MET A 44 7.66 1.06 -24.93
CA MET A 44 6.58 1.92 -25.41
C MET A 44 5.78 2.42 -24.21
N HIS A 45 6.23 3.52 -23.61
CA HIS A 45 5.39 4.25 -22.67
C HIS A 45 4.36 5.04 -23.48
N PRO A 46 3.06 4.81 -23.30
CA PRO A 46 2.09 5.69 -23.90
C PRO A 46 2.33 7.10 -23.37
N VAL A 47 2.59 8.04 -24.27
CA VAL A 47 2.68 9.46 -23.92
C VAL A 47 1.32 9.88 -23.39
N ILE A 48 1.28 10.36 -22.15
CA ILE A 48 0.06 10.86 -21.53
C ILE A 48 0.05 12.37 -21.73
N ASP A 49 -0.74 12.83 -22.71
CA ASP A 49 -1.01 14.25 -22.90
C ASP A 49 -2.04 14.70 -21.86
N GLY A 50 -1.62 15.42 -20.85
CA GLY A 50 -2.53 15.91 -19.82
C GLY A 50 -1.84 16.32 -18.53
N THR A 51 -2.65 16.77 -17.60
CA THR A 51 -2.22 17.09 -16.24
C THR A 51 -2.44 15.88 -15.33
N TYR A 52 -1.76 15.86 -14.18
CA TYR A 52 -1.97 14.81 -13.17
C TYR A 52 -3.44 14.65 -12.83
N ILE A 53 -4.15 15.77 -12.58
CA ILE A 53 -5.55 15.72 -12.17
C ILE A 53 -6.49 15.31 -13.31
N SER A 54 -6.21 15.74 -14.55
CA SER A 54 -7.04 15.35 -15.71
C SER A 54 -6.99 13.84 -15.92
N GLU A 55 -5.79 13.25 -15.80
CA GLU A 55 -5.61 11.82 -15.98
C GLU A 55 -6.15 11.02 -14.80
N ALA A 56 -5.90 11.45 -13.57
CA ALA A 56 -6.47 10.80 -12.40
C ALA A 56 -8.01 10.85 -12.39
N THR A 57 -8.60 11.99 -12.80
CA THR A 57 -10.05 12.14 -12.97
C THR A 57 -10.59 11.19 -14.03
N ARG A 58 -9.92 11.09 -15.19
CA ARG A 58 -10.30 10.17 -16.28
C ARG A 58 -10.31 8.71 -15.78
N GLN A 59 -9.22 8.27 -15.16
CA GLN A 59 -9.11 6.90 -14.66
C GLN A 59 -10.16 6.60 -13.59
N LEU A 60 -10.34 7.49 -12.62
CA LEU A 60 -11.30 7.30 -11.54
C LEU A 60 -12.74 7.31 -12.03
N THR A 61 -13.06 8.10 -13.08
CA THR A 61 -14.36 8.08 -13.76
C THR A 61 -14.61 6.70 -14.38
N LEU A 62 -13.67 6.21 -15.18
CA LEU A 62 -13.77 4.90 -15.83
C LEU A 62 -13.89 3.75 -14.81
N LEU A 63 -13.13 3.82 -13.71
CA LEU A 63 -13.25 2.85 -12.62
C LEU A 63 -14.61 2.93 -11.94
N SER A 64 -15.14 4.14 -11.69
CA SER A 64 -16.47 4.32 -11.10
C SER A 64 -17.58 3.71 -11.96
N GLU A 65 -17.49 3.90 -13.29
CA GLU A 65 -18.40 3.28 -14.25
C GLU A 65 -18.25 1.74 -14.26
N ALA A 66 -17.01 1.25 -14.29
CA ALA A 66 -16.70 -0.19 -14.30
C ALA A 66 -17.25 -0.93 -13.07
N VAL A 67 -17.21 -0.29 -11.90
CA VAL A 67 -17.74 -0.86 -10.65
C VAL A 67 -19.23 -0.58 -10.43
N GLY A 68 -19.87 0.14 -11.33
CA GLY A 68 -21.30 0.44 -11.28
C GLY A 68 -21.68 1.39 -10.15
N GLN A 69 -20.83 2.37 -9.83
CA GLN A 69 -21.18 3.40 -8.85
C GLN A 69 -22.30 4.29 -9.38
N ASP A 70 -23.20 4.69 -8.48
CA ASP A 70 -24.18 5.73 -8.80
C ASP A 70 -23.51 7.12 -8.89
N GLU A 71 -24.18 8.03 -9.59
CA GLU A 71 -23.68 9.35 -9.88
C GLU A 71 -23.27 10.14 -8.62
N VAL A 72 -24.09 10.08 -7.57
CA VAL A 72 -23.80 10.80 -6.31
C VAL A 72 -22.51 10.30 -5.66
N THR A 73 -22.31 8.98 -5.65
CA THR A 73 -21.09 8.36 -5.08
C THR A 73 -19.86 8.69 -5.92
N ARG A 74 -19.99 8.63 -7.26
CA ARG A 74 -18.93 9.01 -8.21
C ARG A 74 -18.53 10.47 -8.03
N ASP A 75 -19.50 11.38 -8.00
CA ASP A 75 -19.22 12.83 -7.92
C ASP A 75 -18.52 13.20 -6.60
N LYS A 76 -18.90 12.57 -5.48
CA LYS A 76 -18.17 12.71 -4.21
C LYS A 76 -16.72 12.25 -4.33
N LEU A 77 -16.48 11.12 -5.01
CA LEU A 77 -15.14 10.57 -5.17
C LEU A 77 -14.27 11.48 -6.04
N LEU A 78 -14.81 11.95 -7.16
CA LEU A 78 -14.13 12.87 -8.07
C LEU A 78 -13.85 14.23 -7.41
N HIS A 79 -14.83 14.76 -6.68
CA HIS A 79 -14.66 16.00 -5.93
C HIS A 79 -13.53 15.89 -4.89
N ALA A 80 -13.51 14.80 -4.11
CA ALA A 80 -12.45 14.57 -3.12
C ALA A 80 -11.07 14.45 -3.77
N LEU A 81 -10.96 13.79 -4.94
CA LEU A 81 -9.73 13.69 -5.71
C LEU A 81 -9.25 15.07 -6.19
N GLN A 82 -10.14 15.85 -6.82
CA GLN A 82 -9.82 17.19 -7.32
C GLN A 82 -9.40 18.13 -6.18
N PHE A 83 -10.11 18.09 -5.06
CA PHE A 83 -9.78 18.86 -3.87
C PHE A 83 -8.38 18.50 -3.32
N SER A 84 -8.08 17.21 -3.17
CA SER A 84 -6.79 16.75 -2.62
C SER A 84 -5.62 16.90 -3.61
N GLY A 85 -5.89 16.97 -4.91
CA GLY A 85 -4.88 17.25 -5.92
C GLY A 85 -4.33 18.67 -5.82
N GLY A 86 -5.19 19.66 -5.54
CA GLY A 86 -4.76 21.07 -5.43
C GLY A 86 -4.04 21.60 -6.67
N GLU A 87 -3.20 22.63 -6.47
CA GLU A 87 -2.51 23.31 -7.58
C GLU A 87 -1.47 22.43 -8.28
N TRP A 88 -0.68 21.63 -7.54
CA TRP A 88 0.37 20.80 -8.11
C TRP A 88 -0.16 19.83 -9.17
N SER A 89 -1.36 19.35 -8.99
CA SER A 89 -1.96 18.37 -9.89
C SER A 89 -2.41 18.94 -11.24
N GLN A 90 -2.43 20.27 -11.38
CA GLN A 90 -2.66 20.97 -12.66
C GLN A 90 -1.39 20.97 -13.54
N GLY A 91 -0.24 20.58 -13.00
CA GLY A 91 0.99 20.43 -13.75
C GLY A 91 0.90 19.32 -14.80
N ALA A 92 1.62 19.48 -15.92
CA ALA A 92 1.74 18.45 -16.94
C ALA A 92 2.48 17.22 -16.39
N ILE A 93 2.07 16.04 -16.80
CA ILE A 93 2.79 14.80 -16.49
C ILE A 93 4.08 14.79 -17.32
N PRO A 94 5.28 14.73 -16.69
CA PRO A 94 6.53 14.65 -17.44
C PRO A 94 6.64 13.31 -18.16
N GLN A 95 7.24 13.31 -19.36
CA GLN A 95 7.47 12.07 -20.12
C GLN A 95 8.49 11.15 -19.45
N GLU A 96 9.45 11.76 -18.76
CA GLU A 96 10.46 11.05 -17.97
C GLU A 96 10.44 11.57 -16.54
N LEU A 97 10.49 10.66 -15.59
CA LEU A 97 10.53 10.98 -14.18
C LEU A 97 11.98 11.28 -13.76
N ASP A 98 12.22 12.43 -13.17
CA ASP A 98 13.50 12.74 -12.54
C ASP A 98 13.64 11.94 -11.23
N ARG A 99 14.36 10.82 -11.32
CA ARG A 99 14.63 9.94 -10.17
C ARG A 99 15.78 10.43 -9.28
N SER A 100 16.43 11.54 -9.63
CA SER A 100 17.46 12.16 -8.77
C SER A 100 16.85 12.98 -7.63
N ALA A 101 15.60 13.39 -7.78
CA ALA A 101 14.80 14.07 -6.78
C ALA A 101 13.90 13.10 -6.01
N TRP A 102 13.16 13.61 -5.01
CA TRP A 102 12.14 12.84 -4.33
C TRP A 102 11.03 12.41 -5.32
N VAL A 103 10.73 11.11 -5.32
CA VAL A 103 9.63 10.55 -6.11
C VAL A 103 8.59 9.95 -5.18
N SER A 104 7.33 9.93 -5.63
CA SER A 104 6.25 9.33 -4.86
C SER A 104 6.45 7.83 -4.68
N ASP A 105 6.06 7.33 -3.52
CA ASP A 105 6.13 5.93 -3.18
C ASP A 105 4.73 5.28 -3.05
N VAL A 106 3.69 5.99 -3.50
CA VAL A 106 2.30 5.51 -3.55
C VAL A 106 2.16 4.33 -4.50
N SER A 107 2.75 4.41 -5.68
CA SER A 107 2.79 3.36 -6.69
C SER A 107 4.22 3.01 -7.11
N ASN A 108 4.46 1.79 -7.60
CA ASN A 108 5.80 1.36 -7.99
C ASN A 108 6.38 2.09 -9.20
N ASP A 109 5.54 2.64 -10.07
CA ASP A 109 5.94 3.52 -11.16
C ASP A 109 6.15 4.97 -10.70
N HIS A 110 6.04 5.23 -9.39
CA HIS A 110 6.11 6.55 -8.76
C HIS A 110 4.94 7.49 -9.08
N SER A 111 3.84 6.97 -9.61
CA SER A 111 2.59 7.73 -9.69
C SER A 111 2.13 8.16 -8.31
N PRO A 112 1.74 9.46 -8.13
CA PRO A 112 1.28 9.95 -6.83
C PRO A 112 -0.17 9.55 -6.51
N PHE A 113 -0.75 8.65 -7.29
CA PHE A 113 -2.09 8.10 -7.15
C PHE A 113 -2.06 6.58 -7.18
N GLU A 114 -2.91 5.96 -6.35
CA GLU A 114 -3.23 4.54 -6.42
C GLU A 114 -4.74 4.37 -6.24
N TYR A 115 -5.35 3.47 -6.98
CA TYR A 115 -6.75 3.11 -6.83
C TYR A 115 -6.88 1.77 -6.14
N SER A 116 -7.97 1.56 -5.41
CA SER A 116 -8.22 0.25 -4.83
C SER A 116 -9.69 -0.15 -4.90
N LEU A 117 -9.92 -1.41 -5.27
CA LEU A 117 -11.21 -2.06 -5.42
C LEU A 117 -11.39 -3.06 -4.31
N ALA A 118 -12.21 -2.77 -3.30
CA ALA A 118 -12.52 -3.72 -2.24
C ALA A 118 -13.82 -4.47 -2.57
N LEU A 119 -13.69 -5.72 -2.99
CA LEU A 119 -14.78 -6.58 -3.44
C LEU A 119 -15.20 -7.56 -2.33
N SER A 120 -16.48 -7.56 -1.97
CA SER A 120 -17.06 -8.52 -1.02
C SER A 120 -17.11 -9.92 -1.63
N GLN A 121 -16.52 -10.92 -0.94
CA GLN A 121 -16.59 -12.31 -1.41
C GLN A 121 -18.02 -12.87 -1.40
N GLN A 122 -18.90 -12.34 -0.55
CA GLN A 122 -20.27 -12.82 -0.40
C GLN A 122 -21.22 -12.25 -1.46
N THR A 123 -21.05 -10.97 -1.82
CA THR A 123 -22.03 -10.25 -2.65
C THR A 123 -21.47 -9.73 -3.97
N GLY A 124 -20.15 -9.64 -4.10
CA GLY A 124 -19.50 -8.96 -5.23
C GLY A 124 -19.59 -7.43 -5.18
N ALA A 125 -20.22 -6.86 -4.14
CA ALA A 125 -20.27 -5.40 -3.98
C ALA A 125 -18.87 -4.82 -3.85
N CYS A 126 -18.62 -3.70 -4.55
CA CYS A 126 -17.33 -3.04 -4.63
C CYS A 126 -17.34 -1.69 -3.89
N GLU A 127 -16.31 -1.43 -3.10
CA GLU A 127 -15.97 -0.09 -2.60
C GLU A 127 -14.72 0.38 -3.35
N LEU A 128 -14.87 1.43 -4.17
CA LEU A 128 -13.77 2.07 -4.88
C LEU A 128 -13.17 3.16 -4.00
N ARG A 129 -11.84 3.24 -3.99
CA ARG A 129 -11.06 4.20 -3.18
C ARG A 129 -9.91 4.73 -4.01
N PHE A 130 -9.38 5.87 -3.60
CA PHE A 130 -8.07 6.32 -4.05
C PHE A 130 -7.13 6.60 -2.87
N LEU A 131 -5.84 6.58 -3.17
CA LEU A 131 -4.75 7.03 -2.33
C LEU A 131 -4.00 8.10 -3.10
N ILE A 132 -3.56 9.17 -2.42
CA ILE A 132 -2.86 10.30 -3.04
C ILE A 132 -1.75 10.79 -2.11
N GLU A 133 -0.63 11.19 -2.72
CA GLU A 133 0.45 11.92 -2.08
C GLU A 133 0.57 13.30 -2.72
N ALA A 134 0.52 14.37 -1.91
CA ALA A 134 0.77 15.72 -2.40
C ALA A 134 2.19 15.84 -2.97
N GLN A 135 2.34 16.59 -4.07
CA GLN A 135 3.62 16.75 -4.77
C GLN A 135 4.05 18.22 -4.72
N PRO A 136 4.79 18.67 -3.68
CA PRO A 136 5.31 20.04 -3.64
C PRO A 136 6.32 20.29 -4.76
N GLU A 137 6.57 21.56 -5.09
CA GLU A 137 7.57 21.95 -6.07
C GLU A 137 8.99 21.56 -5.62
N ASP A 138 9.32 21.87 -4.37
CA ASP A 138 10.54 21.36 -3.72
C ASP A 138 10.39 19.87 -3.42
N LYS A 139 11.20 19.04 -4.08
CA LYS A 139 11.20 17.59 -3.96
C LYS A 139 12.04 17.10 -2.77
N SER A 140 11.78 17.65 -1.59
CA SER A 140 12.37 17.21 -0.31
C SER A 140 11.33 16.59 0.61
N LEU A 141 11.77 15.71 1.53
CA LEU A 141 10.87 15.12 2.53
C LEU A 141 10.26 16.19 3.45
N ALA A 142 11.02 17.25 3.77
CA ALA A 142 10.53 18.35 4.58
C ALA A 142 9.39 19.14 3.89
N ALA A 143 9.56 19.48 2.60
CA ALA A 143 8.52 20.13 1.82
C ALA A 143 7.29 19.22 1.63
N LEU A 144 7.51 17.91 1.48
CA LEU A 144 6.43 16.92 1.42
C LEU A 144 5.65 16.87 2.75
N GLN A 145 6.34 16.88 3.90
CA GLN A 145 5.69 16.97 5.22
C GLN A 145 4.84 18.22 5.36
N GLU A 146 5.37 19.39 4.96
CA GLU A 146 4.63 20.64 5.00
C GLU A 146 3.39 20.60 4.11
N SER A 147 3.55 20.15 2.86
CA SER A 147 2.48 20.09 1.87
C SER A 147 1.37 19.11 2.30
N THR A 148 1.74 17.92 2.77
CA THR A 148 0.77 16.90 3.22
C THR A 148 0.08 17.30 4.52
N THR A 149 0.78 18.00 5.42
CA THR A 149 0.18 18.54 6.64
C THR A 149 -0.84 19.61 6.31
N ARG A 150 -0.52 20.55 5.42
CA ARG A 150 -1.44 21.59 4.94
C ARG A 150 -2.69 20.95 4.30
N LEU A 151 -2.52 19.97 3.41
CA LEU A 151 -3.64 19.25 2.82
C LEU A 151 -4.53 18.60 3.88
N THR A 152 -3.94 18.02 4.94
CA THR A 152 -4.71 17.44 6.05
C THR A 152 -5.57 18.47 6.76
N ASP A 153 -5.01 19.65 7.05
CA ASP A 153 -5.72 20.74 7.70
C ASP A 153 -6.82 21.33 6.79
N ASP A 154 -6.55 21.44 5.48
CA ASP A 154 -7.53 21.89 4.48
C ASP A 154 -8.70 20.90 4.35
N ILE A 155 -8.44 19.60 4.34
CA ILE A 155 -9.48 18.56 4.36
C ILE A 155 -10.36 18.72 5.60
N ALA A 156 -9.77 18.89 6.78
CA ALA A 156 -10.54 19.06 8.02
C ALA A 156 -11.38 20.35 8.01
N ALA A 157 -10.82 21.44 7.51
CA ALA A 157 -11.53 22.72 7.38
C ALA A 157 -12.70 22.62 6.40
N TYR A 158 -12.50 21.99 5.24
CA TYR A 158 -13.53 21.86 4.20
C TYR A 158 -14.68 20.94 4.60
N TYR A 159 -14.36 19.74 5.10
CA TYR A 159 -15.40 18.74 5.47
C TYR A 159 -16.05 19.06 6.81
N GLY A 160 -15.39 19.83 7.67
CA GLY A 160 -15.88 20.26 8.97
C GLY A 160 -15.86 19.14 10.03
N PRO A 161 -16.02 19.54 11.32
CA PRO A 161 -15.79 18.66 12.46
C PRO A 161 -16.82 17.53 12.60
N THR A 162 -17.94 17.60 11.87
CA THR A 162 -18.94 16.52 11.86
C THR A 162 -18.59 15.36 10.93
N LYS A 163 -17.65 15.57 9.99
CA LYS A 163 -17.20 14.55 9.04
C LYS A 163 -15.74 14.16 9.24
N VAL A 164 -14.88 15.13 9.60
CA VAL A 164 -13.44 14.95 9.77
C VAL A 164 -12.99 15.58 11.08
N SER A 165 -12.32 14.80 11.94
CA SER A 165 -11.66 15.29 13.17
C SER A 165 -10.17 14.98 13.13
N LEU A 166 -9.36 15.95 13.52
CA LEU A 166 -7.92 15.82 13.71
C LEU A 166 -7.52 15.55 15.17
N ASP A 167 -8.49 15.43 16.10
CA ASP A 167 -8.19 15.26 17.54
C ASP A 167 -7.25 14.09 17.79
N ARG A 168 -7.52 12.95 17.17
CA ARG A 168 -6.69 11.74 17.30
C ARG A 168 -5.32 11.89 16.61
N LEU A 169 -5.27 12.57 15.47
CA LEU A 169 -4.01 12.88 14.80
C LEU A 169 -3.14 13.77 15.68
N ASN A 170 -3.72 14.79 16.29
CA ASN A 170 -3.00 15.73 17.14
C ASN A 170 -2.35 15.07 18.37
N LEU A 171 -2.88 13.92 18.83
CA LEU A 171 -2.26 13.14 19.90
C LEU A 171 -0.96 12.45 19.49
N ILE A 172 -0.77 12.19 18.18
CA ILE A 172 0.32 11.33 17.68
C ILE A 172 1.14 11.98 16.57
N ARG A 173 0.79 13.17 16.12
CA ARG A 173 1.42 13.85 14.96
C ARG A 173 2.92 13.97 15.12
N ASP A 174 3.41 14.32 16.30
CA ASP A 174 4.83 14.48 16.65
C ASP A 174 5.65 13.19 16.47
N LEU A 175 5.03 12.04 16.60
CA LEU A 175 5.70 10.74 16.45
C LEU A 175 6.00 10.40 14.98
N PHE A 176 5.16 10.87 14.06
CA PHE A 176 5.22 10.50 12.64
C PHE A 176 5.74 11.60 11.73
N LEU A 177 5.79 12.84 12.21
CA LEU A 177 6.24 14.02 11.48
C LEU A 177 7.33 14.77 12.25
N PRO A 178 8.43 14.10 12.62
CA PRO A 178 9.56 14.79 13.28
C PRO A 178 10.24 15.74 12.29
N SER A 179 10.96 16.74 12.80
CA SER A 179 11.67 17.75 11.97
C SER A 179 12.82 17.17 11.15
N ASP A 180 13.35 16.05 11.59
CA ASP A 180 14.47 15.30 11.00
C ASP A 180 14.00 13.94 10.45
N ALA A 181 12.82 13.93 9.85
CA ALA A 181 12.20 12.70 9.34
C ALA A 181 13.05 11.97 8.31
N GLU A 182 12.97 10.66 8.37
CA GLU A 182 13.58 9.73 7.42
C GLU A 182 12.49 8.92 6.68
N GLY A 183 12.92 8.18 5.66
CA GLY A 183 12.07 7.20 4.98
C GLY A 183 11.40 7.71 3.72
N MET A 184 10.43 6.96 3.24
CA MET A 184 9.92 7.04 1.87
C MET A 184 8.65 7.87 1.72
N LEU A 185 7.98 8.17 2.81
CA LEU A 185 6.74 8.95 2.82
C LEU A 185 6.69 9.85 4.03
N ALA A 186 6.03 11.00 3.89
CA ALA A 186 5.60 11.79 5.03
C ALA A 186 4.22 11.31 5.49
N LEU A 187 3.22 11.50 4.64
CA LEU A 187 1.84 11.15 4.93
C LEU A 187 1.06 11.01 3.62
N TRP A 188 0.24 9.96 3.51
CA TRP A 188 -0.66 9.78 2.38
C TRP A 188 -2.12 9.93 2.80
N HIS A 189 -2.94 10.46 1.88
CA HIS A 189 -4.37 10.61 2.07
C HIS A 189 -5.13 9.56 1.27
N SER A 190 -6.10 8.92 1.90
CA SER A 190 -6.99 7.98 1.23
C SER A 190 -8.44 8.38 1.46
N PHE A 191 -9.23 8.32 0.40
CA PHE A 191 -10.64 8.58 0.45
C PHE A 191 -11.45 7.38 -0.06
N ALA A 192 -12.53 7.09 0.67
CA ALA A 192 -13.54 6.11 0.29
C ALA A 192 -14.92 6.69 0.54
N THR A 193 -15.88 6.39 -0.32
CA THR A 193 -17.22 6.91 -0.17
C THR A 193 -18.31 5.90 -0.54
N SER A 194 -19.50 6.14 -0.03
CA SER A 194 -20.75 5.52 -0.42
C SER A 194 -21.85 6.60 -0.47
N LYS A 195 -23.09 6.22 -0.77
CA LYS A 195 -24.21 7.17 -0.77
C LYS A 195 -24.30 7.99 0.51
N THR A 196 -24.05 7.36 1.66
CA THR A 196 -24.29 7.96 3.00
C THR A 196 -23.03 8.25 3.78
N LEU A 197 -21.84 7.85 3.28
CA LEU A 197 -20.62 7.88 4.07
C LEU A 197 -19.44 8.38 3.23
N GLU A 198 -18.69 9.29 3.82
CA GLU A 198 -17.40 9.78 3.31
C GLU A 198 -16.33 9.50 4.35
N LYS A 199 -15.26 8.86 3.96
CA LYS A 199 -14.21 8.40 4.88
C LYS A 199 -12.84 8.87 4.41
N TRP A 200 -12.27 9.78 5.14
CA TRP A 200 -10.86 10.12 5.04
C TRP A 200 -10.01 9.25 5.98
N LYS A 201 -8.85 8.89 5.49
CA LYS A 201 -7.85 8.14 6.23
C LYS A 201 -6.46 8.64 5.87
N LEU A 202 -5.59 8.68 6.86
CA LEU A 202 -4.17 8.98 6.68
C LEU A 202 -3.35 7.70 6.80
N TYR A 203 -2.29 7.62 6.02
CA TYR A 203 -1.21 6.65 6.21
C TYR A 203 0.02 7.40 6.68
N LEU A 204 0.51 7.04 7.85
CA LEU A 204 1.63 7.63 8.56
C LEU A 204 2.81 6.67 8.51
N ASN A 205 4.03 7.22 8.58
CA ASN A 205 5.27 6.48 8.47
C ASN A 205 5.86 6.13 9.85
N PRO A 206 5.76 4.88 10.33
CA PRO A 206 6.40 4.48 11.59
C PRO A 206 7.93 4.54 11.53
N LEU A 207 8.51 4.62 10.32
CA LEU A 207 9.96 4.66 10.08
C LEU A 207 10.50 6.10 10.04
N ALA A 208 9.67 7.11 10.32
CA ALA A 208 10.04 8.52 10.21
C ALA A 208 11.20 8.93 11.12
N SER A 209 11.44 8.20 12.21
CA SER A 209 12.58 8.40 13.12
C SER A 209 13.61 7.27 13.04
N GLY A 210 13.70 6.60 11.89
CA GLY A 210 14.55 5.41 11.68
C GLY A 210 13.82 4.08 11.95
N ARG A 211 14.24 3.04 11.23
CA ARG A 211 13.63 1.69 11.32
C ARG A 211 13.70 1.10 12.73
N GLU A 212 14.77 1.34 13.44
CA GLU A 212 15.00 0.87 14.81
C GLU A 212 13.98 1.44 15.80
N ASN A 213 13.39 2.60 15.51
CA ASN A 213 12.40 3.26 16.33
C ASN A 213 10.95 2.90 15.98
N ALA A 214 10.72 2.17 14.88
CA ALA A 214 9.37 1.87 14.37
C ALA A 214 8.46 1.19 15.42
N PHE A 215 9.01 0.30 16.23
CA PHE A 215 8.28 -0.35 17.31
C PHE A 215 7.89 0.63 18.42
N ALA A 216 8.82 1.48 18.84
CA ALA A 216 8.59 2.48 19.89
C ALA A 216 7.55 3.53 19.43
N VAL A 217 7.67 4.03 18.20
CA VAL A 217 6.72 4.95 17.58
C VAL A 217 5.32 4.34 17.52
N THR A 218 5.20 3.09 17.02
CA THR A 218 3.90 2.42 16.90
C THR A 218 3.27 2.14 18.27
N ARG A 219 4.06 1.69 19.25
CA ARG A 219 3.62 1.45 20.62
C ARG A 219 3.08 2.72 21.26
N GLU A 220 3.86 3.78 21.21
CA GLU A 220 3.50 5.08 21.79
C GLU A 220 2.24 5.64 21.14
N ALA A 221 2.13 5.55 19.81
CA ALA A 221 0.93 5.98 19.09
C ALA A 221 -0.33 5.21 19.56
N LEU A 222 -0.23 3.89 19.67
CA LEU A 222 -1.36 3.09 20.16
C LEU A 222 -1.71 3.42 21.62
N GLN A 223 -0.71 3.66 22.49
CA GLN A 223 -0.94 4.05 23.88
C GLN A 223 -1.67 5.41 23.97
N ARG A 224 -1.20 6.44 23.26
CA ARG A 224 -1.84 7.77 23.25
C ARG A 224 -3.27 7.72 22.70
N LEU A 225 -3.54 6.79 21.78
CA LEU A 225 -4.88 6.57 21.21
C LEU A 225 -5.79 5.68 22.07
N GLY A 226 -5.36 5.26 23.27
CA GLY A 226 -6.13 4.38 24.16
C GLY A 226 -6.18 2.92 23.69
N LEU A 227 -5.25 2.52 22.82
CA LEU A 227 -5.14 1.17 22.23
C LEU A 227 -3.92 0.38 22.78
N GLY A 228 -3.47 0.65 23.99
CA GLY A 228 -2.30 -0.01 24.59
C GLY A 228 -2.41 -1.54 24.61
N ARG A 229 -3.62 -2.09 24.89
CA ARG A 229 -3.86 -3.55 24.83
C ARG A 229 -3.69 -4.11 23.40
N SER A 230 -3.97 -3.32 22.39
CA SER A 230 -3.76 -3.73 21.00
C SER A 230 -2.26 -3.84 20.68
N TRP A 231 -1.43 -3.00 21.33
CA TRP A 231 0.03 -3.13 21.22
C TRP A 231 0.52 -4.40 21.93
N GLU A 232 0.08 -4.67 23.17
CA GLU A 232 0.47 -5.87 23.90
C GLU A 232 0.19 -7.16 23.10
N LEU A 233 -0.96 -7.19 22.41
CA LEU A 233 -1.29 -8.30 21.52
C LEU A 233 -0.38 -8.33 20.27
N LEU A 234 -0.17 -7.18 19.62
CA LEU A 234 0.65 -7.08 18.41
C LEU A 234 2.10 -7.51 18.69
N GLU A 235 2.66 -7.12 19.83
CA GLU A 235 4.02 -7.45 20.23
C GLU A 235 4.25 -8.96 20.33
N THR A 236 3.22 -9.76 20.67
CA THR A 236 3.34 -11.23 20.76
C THR A 236 3.64 -11.91 19.44
N ILE A 237 3.28 -11.30 18.31
CA ILE A 237 3.45 -11.87 16.97
C ILE A 237 4.67 -11.34 16.22
N LEU A 238 5.27 -10.25 16.71
CA LEU A 238 6.43 -9.64 16.07
C LEU A 238 7.69 -10.45 16.38
N THR A 239 8.30 -11.02 15.36
CA THR A 239 9.49 -11.90 15.49
C THR A 239 10.47 -11.68 14.37
N GLY A 240 11.75 -11.88 14.62
CA GLY A 240 12.81 -11.79 13.61
C GLY A 240 12.90 -10.39 13.01
N ASP A 241 12.80 -10.32 11.68
CA ASP A 241 12.90 -9.09 10.90
C ASP A 241 11.55 -8.40 10.62
N ASP A 242 10.48 -8.81 11.33
CA ASP A 242 9.18 -8.11 11.24
C ASP A 242 9.31 -6.67 11.73
N PHE A 243 8.59 -5.75 11.11
CA PHE A 243 8.50 -4.37 11.58
C PHE A 243 7.21 -3.68 11.13
N PRO A 244 6.70 -2.71 11.92
CA PRO A 244 5.62 -1.84 11.48
C PRO A 244 6.09 -0.96 10.31
N ILE A 245 5.37 -1.00 9.18
CA ILE A 245 5.74 -0.25 7.97
C ILE A 245 4.78 0.89 7.68
N TYR A 246 3.49 0.74 7.98
CA TYR A 246 2.49 1.79 7.86
C TYR A 246 1.59 1.81 9.09
N PHE A 247 1.19 3.01 9.48
CA PHE A 247 0.18 3.26 10.50
C PHE A 247 -0.96 4.05 9.86
N ALA A 248 -2.17 3.48 9.77
CA ALA A 248 -3.27 4.20 9.16
C ALA A 248 -4.31 4.63 10.19
N LEU A 249 -4.70 5.90 10.13
CA LEU A 249 -5.63 6.55 11.04
C LEU A 249 -6.88 7.03 10.28
N GLY A 250 -8.06 6.51 10.64
CA GLY A 250 -9.33 7.06 10.18
C GLY A 250 -9.64 8.40 10.85
N LEU A 251 -10.08 9.37 10.06
CA LEU A 251 -10.39 10.73 10.52
C LEU A 251 -11.87 10.90 10.92
N SER A 252 -12.56 9.81 11.27
CA SER A 252 -13.92 9.91 11.79
C SER A 252 -13.96 10.74 13.09
N PRO A 253 -14.92 11.67 13.26
CA PRO A 253 -15.10 12.39 14.52
C PRO A 253 -15.54 11.49 15.68
N ASN A 254 -16.11 10.31 15.38
CA ASN A 254 -16.45 9.31 16.39
C ASN A 254 -15.29 8.34 16.59
N PRO A 255 -14.57 8.37 17.74
CA PRO A 255 -13.46 7.46 18.01
C PRO A 255 -13.84 5.97 17.96
N GLU A 256 -15.09 5.63 18.28
CA GLU A 256 -15.60 4.26 18.24
C GLU A 256 -15.68 3.71 16.80
N ASP A 257 -15.89 4.61 15.82
CA ASP A 257 -15.93 4.27 14.39
C ASP A 257 -14.58 4.49 13.71
N ALA A 258 -13.71 5.32 14.28
CA ALA A 258 -12.40 5.61 13.76
C ALA A 258 -11.50 4.37 13.87
N GLU A 259 -11.12 3.81 12.73
CA GLU A 259 -10.26 2.63 12.63
C GLU A 259 -8.79 3.05 12.68
N VAL A 260 -8.02 2.34 13.51
CA VAL A 260 -6.55 2.37 13.46
C VAL A 260 -6.07 1.08 12.83
N LYS A 261 -5.11 1.19 11.92
CA LYS A 261 -4.50 0.02 11.26
C LYS A 261 -3.00 0.05 11.45
N VAL A 262 -2.45 -1.07 11.88
CA VAL A 262 -1.00 -1.29 11.88
C VAL A 262 -0.66 -2.30 10.82
N TYR A 263 0.19 -1.90 9.89
CA TYR A 263 0.74 -2.78 8.86
C TYR A 263 2.10 -3.28 9.31
N VAL A 264 2.28 -4.59 9.27
CA VAL A 264 3.53 -5.27 9.63
C VAL A 264 4.11 -5.91 8.38
N ALA A 265 5.35 -5.59 8.07
CA ALA A 265 6.13 -6.26 7.03
C ALA A 265 6.78 -7.53 7.59
N HIS A 266 6.64 -8.65 6.86
CA HIS A 266 7.19 -9.96 7.23
C HIS A 266 8.35 -10.33 6.30
N VAL A 267 9.55 -9.85 6.60
CA VAL A 267 10.72 -10.03 5.75
C VAL A 267 11.14 -11.50 5.72
N GLY A 268 11.18 -12.08 4.52
CA GLY A 268 11.61 -13.46 4.33
C GLY A 268 10.69 -14.52 4.94
N ALA A 269 9.48 -14.14 5.37
CA ALA A 269 8.53 -15.09 5.95
C ALA A 269 7.83 -15.94 4.89
N SER A 270 7.43 -17.15 5.28
CA SER A 270 6.53 -18.01 4.51
C SER A 270 5.06 -17.70 4.81
N ALA A 271 4.17 -18.15 3.91
CA ALA A 271 2.73 -18.08 4.11
C ALA A 271 2.29 -18.73 5.44
N THR A 272 2.88 -19.89 5.77
CA THR A 272 2.60 -20.61 7.01
C THR A 272 2.99 -19.80 8.25
N GLN A 273 4.17 -19.16 8.23
CA GLN A 273 4.59 -18.29 9.34
C GLN A 273 3.63 -17.10 9.52
N ILE A 274 3.22 -16.46 8.43
CA ILE A 274 2.24 -15.37 8.45
C ILE A 274 0.89 -15.88 8.97
N ALA A 275 0.42 -17.04 8.52
CA ALA A 275 -0.84 -17.63 8.97
C ALA A 275 -0.86 -17.91 10.48
N HIS A 276 0.23 -18.44 11.03
CA HIS A 276 0.33 -18.67 12.47
C HIS A 276 0.27 -17.37 13.29
N LYS A 277 0.89 -16.28 12.82
CA LYS A 277 0.78 -14.96 13.46
C LYS A 277 -0.69 -14.47 13.48
N HIS A 278 -1.43 -14.71 12.41
CA HIS A 278 -2.86 -14.36 12.36
C HIS A 278 -3.69 -15.18 13.36
N VAL A 279 -3.37 -16.46 13.56
CA VAL A 279 -4.04 -17.32 14.58
C VAL A 279 -3.70 -16.85 16.01
N GLN A 280 -2.45 -16.41 16.26
CA GLN A 280 -2.09 -15.82 17.54
C GLN A 280 -2.87 -14.52 17.84
N MET A 281 -3.11 -13.70 16.80
CA MET A 281 -3.90 -12.47 16.91
C MET A 281 -5.40 -12.72 17.08
N ASP A 282 -5.91 -13.79 16.49
CA ASP A 282 -7.32 -14.19 16.56
C ASP A 282 -7.44 -15.70 16.31
N PRO A 283 -7.80 -16.51 17.33
CA PRO A 283 -7.93 -17.97 17.18
C PRO A 283 -8.93 -18.42 16.11
N ASN A 284 -9.83 -17.53 15.65
CA ASN A 284 -10.76 -17.83 14.56
C ASN A 284 -10.12 -17.66 13.17
N ALA A 285 -8.87 -17.23 13.07
CA ALA A 285 -8.17 -17.15 11.80
C ALA A 285 -7.96 -18.55 11.20
N SER A 286 -8.20 -18.68 9.90
CA SER A 286 -7.99 -19.93 9.18
C SER A 286 -6.59 -19.97 8.57
N VAL A 287 -5.70 -20.80 9.10
CA VAL A 287 -4.39 -21.09 8.50
C VAL A 287 -4.57 -21.48 7.03
N HIS A 288 -5.47 -22.44 6.78
CA HIS A 288 -5.73 -22.93 5.43
C HIS A 288 -6.15 -21.83 4.46
N ALA A 289 -7.04 -20.91 4.85
CA ALA A 289 -7.48 -19.83 3.97
C ALA A 289 -6.34 -18.84 3.66
N ILE A 290 -5.46 -18.59 4.61
CA ILE A 290 -4.30 -17.71 4.42
C ILE A 290 -3.26 -18.37 3.51
N GLU A 291 -2.90 -19.62 3.77
CA GLU A 291 -1.97 -20.40 2.93
C GLU A 291 -2.51 -20.55 1.51
N GLN A 292 -3.80 -20.84 1.35
CA GLN A 292 -4.45 -20.95 0.06
C GLN A 292 -4.39 -19.63 -0.73
N PHE A 293 -4.66 -18.48 -0.07
CA PHE A 293 -4.52 -17.17 -0.69
C PHE A 293 -3.09 -16.93 -1.18
N TYR A 294 -2.10 -17.09 -0.30
CA TYR A 294 -0.70 -16.90 -0.66
C TYR A 294 -0.24 -17.87 -1.74
N SER A 295 -0.58 -19.15 -1.63
CA SER A 295 -0.21 -20.18 -2.61
C SER A 295 -0.70 -19.81 -4.02
N VAL A 296 -1.97 -19.43 -4.16
CA VAL A 296 -2.51 -19.04 -5.47
C VAL A 296 -1.85 -17.76 -5.99
N MET A 297 -1.72 -16.74 -5.15
CA MET A 297 -1.09 -15.47 -5.55
C MET A 297 0.40 -15.64 -5.91
N ALA A 298 1.07 -16.60 -5.30
CA ALA A 298 2.49 -16.92 -5.55
C ALA A 298 2.70 -18.00 -6.62
N GLY A 299 1.68 -18.39 -7.39
CA GLY A 299 1.81 -19.41 -8.43
C GLY A 299 2.13 -20.79 -7.90
N GLY A 300 1.65 -21.16 -6.70
CA GLY A 300 1.84 -22.44 -6.04
C GLY A 300 2.89 -22.43 -4.90
N SER A 301 3.64 -21.35 -4.73
CA SER A 301 4.67 -21.25 -3.67
C SER A 301 4.06 -20.82 -2.34
N LEU A 302 4.57 -21.39 -1.24
CA LEU A 302 4.29 -20.92 0.13
C LEU A 302 5.44 -20.07 0.71
N GLY A 303 6.42 -19.69 -0.10
CA GLY A 303 7.58 -18.92 0.31
C GLY A 303 8.76 -19.80 0.76
N PRO A 304 9.76 -19.25 1.45
CA PRO A 304 9.82 -17.90 1.99
C PRO A 304 9.91 -16.80 0.91
N TYR A 305 9.23 -15.65 1.16
CA TYR A 305 9.21 -14.52 0.22
C TYR A 305 10.39 -13.58 0.51
N ARG A 306 11.47 -13.70 -0.26
CA ARG A 306 12.75 -13.01 -0.02
C ARG A 306 12.85 -11.63 -0.69
N GLY A 307 11.96 -11.32 -1.64
CA GLY A 307 11.85 -9.99 -2.25
C GLY A 307 11.00 -9.05 -1.38
N LYS A 308 10.10 -8.30 -2.01
CA LYS A 308 9.13 -7.45 -1.32
C LYS A 308 8.32 -8.29 -0.33
N PRO A 309 8.28 -7.93 0.99
CA PRO A 309 7.63 -8.76 1.99
C PRO A 309 6.12 -8.80 1.83
N GLY A 310 5.50 -9.92 2.18
CA GLY A 310 4.07 -9.95 2.47
C GLY A 310 3.76 -9.10 3.70
N LEU A 311 2.57 -8.47 3.72
CA LEU A 311 2.16 -7.66 4.84
C LEU A 311 0.98 -8.27 5.58
N SER A 312 0.96 -8.10 6.91
CA SER A 312 -0.25 -8.22 7.71
C SER A 312 -0.76 -6.83 8.10
N CYS A 313 -2.06 -6.63 8.08
CA CYS A 313 -2.67 -5.40 8.57
C CYS A 313 -3.73 -5.76 9.61
N PHE A 314 -3.54 -5.27 10.83
CA PHE A 314 -4.44 -5.47 11.95
C PHE A 314 -5.23 -4.19 12.20
N HIS A 315 -6.56 -4.32 12.24
CA HIS A 315 -7.49 -3.21 12.38
C HIS A 315 -7.98 -3.15 13.82
N PHE A 316 -7.74 -2.05 14.48
CA PHE A 316 -8.11 -1.85 15.88
C PHE A 316 -9.17 -0.75 16.02
N LYS A 317 -10.02 -0.90 17.03
CA LYS A 317 -11.04 0.08 17.44
C LYS A 317 -11.05 0.19 18.95
N ASN A 318 -11.35 1.39 19.46
CA ASN A 318 -11.42 1.64 20.90
C ASN A 318 -12.55 0.85 21.58
N ALA A 319 -13.61 0.53 20.86
CA ALA A 319 -14.72 -0.29 21.39
C ALA A 319 -14.28 -1.66 21.91
N ASP A 320 -13.21 -2.25 21.33
CA ASP A 320 -12.61 -3.49 21.84
C ASP A 320 -11.12 -3.55 21.43
N PRO A 321 -10.22 -3.00 22.26
CA PRO A 321 -8.78 -2.99 21.99
C PRO A 321 -8.10 -4.33 22.26
N SER A 322 -8.80 -5.32 22.81
CA SER A 322 -8.21 -6.61 23.21
C SER A 322 -8.02 -7.58 22.04
N ARG A 323 -8.55 -7.27 20.86
CA ARG A 323 -8.41 -8.06 19.64
C ARG A 323 -8.71 -7.22 18.39
N PRO A 324 -8.19 -7.56 17.22
CA PRO A 324 -8.45 -6.80 16.00
C PRO A 324 -9.92 -6.91 15.56
N ALA A 325 -10.50 -5.81 15.09
CA ALA A 325 -11.84 -5.77 14.49
C ALA A 325 -11.88 -6.43 13.10
N ALA A 326 -10.74 -6.44 12.42
CA ALA A 326 -10.50 -7.18 11.18
C ALA A 326 -9.01 -7.46 11.02
N ARG A 327 -8.68 -8.44 10.20
CA ARG A 327 -7.32 -8.81 9.81
C ARG A 327 -7.23 -8.80 8.30
N THR A 328 -6.10 -8.34 7.77
CA THR A 328 -5.85 -8.33 6.33
C THR A 328 -4.45 -8.87 6.07
N ILE A 329 -4.32 -9.74 5.08
CA ILE A 329 -3.03 -10.14 4.50
C ILE A 329 -2.90 -9.50 3.12
N LEU A 330 -1.70 -9.07 2.75
CA LEU A 330 -1.40 -8.45 1.47
C LEU A 330 -0.24 -9.18 0.79
N TYR A 331 -0.39 -9.43 -0.50
CA TYR A 331 0.62 -10.05 -1.36
C TYR A 331 1.06 -9.05 -2.44
N PRO A 332 2.38 -8.81 -2.61
CA PRO A 332 2.90 -7.87 -3.61
C PRO A 332 2.96 -8.51 -5.00
N MET A 333 1.90 -8.33 -5.79
CA MET A 333 1.76 -8.93 -7.11
C MET A 333 2.83 -8.42 -8.09
N ASP A 334 3.12 -7.14 -8.05
CA ASP A 334 4.12 -6.48 -8.89
C ASP A 334 5.54 -7.02 -8.75
N THR A 335 5.82 -7.71 -7.67
CA THR A 335 7.16 -8.28 -7.40
C THR A 335 7.28 -9.73 -7.86
N TYR A 336 6.19 -10.49 -7.76
CA TYR A 336 6.25 -11.96 -7.93
C TYR A 336 5.45 -12.49 -9.13
N ALA A 337 4.73 -11.64 -9.87
CA ALA A 337 4.19 -11.99 -11.17
C ALA A 337 5.18 -11.52 -12.26
N ALA A 338 5.35 -12.30 -13.31
CA ALA A 338 6.22 -11.91 -14.42
C ALA A 338 5.66 -10.71 -15.20
N ASN A 339 4.34 -10.60 -15.29
CA ASN A 339 3.61 -9.51 -15.94
C ASN A 339 2.17 -9.44 -15.40
N ASP A 340 1.41 -8.42 -15.84
CA ASP A 340 0.02 -8.25 -15.39
C ASP A 340 -0.94 -9.31 -15.93
N ALA A 341 -0.64 -9.99 -17.04
CA ALA A 341 -1.44 -11.11 -17.52
C ALA A 341 -1.35 -12.31 -16.57
N GLU A 342 -0.15 -12.62 -16.09
CA GLU A 342 0.04 -13.65 -15.06
C GLU A 342 -0.61 -13.24 -13.73
N ALA A 343 -0.47 -11.98 -13.32
CA ALA A 343 -1.16 -11.46 -12.14
C ALA A 343 -2.68 -11.65 -12.24
N GLN A 344 -3.28 -11.28 -13.36
CA GLN A 344 -4.70 -11.48 -13.62
C GLN A 344 -5.08 -12.96 -13.59
N GLN A 345 -4.31 -13.84 -14.22
CA GLN A 345 -4.56 -15.29 -14.21
C GLN A 345 -4.57 -15.86 -12.79
N ARG A 346 -3.61 -15.49 -11.94
CA ARG A 346 -3.55 -15.93 -10.54
C ARG A 346 -4.75 -15.41 -9.74
N ILE A 347 -5.16 -14.16 -9.95
CA ILE A 347 -6.33 -13.56 -9.33
C ILE A 347 -7.61 -14.28 -9.76
N GLU A 348 -7.78 -14.58 -11.05
CA GLU A 348 -8.93 -15.32 -11.56
C GLU A 348 -8.97 -16.76 -11.03
N THR A 349 -7.82 -17.42 -10.92
CA THR A 349 -7.70 -18.74 -10.26
C THR A 349 -8.17 -18.66 -8.80
N TYR A 350 -7.80 -17.59 -8.08
CA TYR A 350 -8.28 -17.41 -6.71
C TYR A 350 -9.78 -17.15 -6.64
N MET A 351 -10.35 -16.45 -7.63
CA MET A 351 -11.81 -16.28 -7.73
C MET A 351 -12.53 -17.63 -7.90
N ASP A 352 -11.92 -18.59 -8.59
CA ASP A 352 -12.47 -19.95 -8.70
C ASP A 352 -12.42 -20.67 -7.35
N VAL A 353 -11.29 -20.56 -6.65
CA VAL A 353 -11.08 -21.14 -5.32
C VAL A 353 -12.12 -20.65 -4.30
N ILE A 354 -12.39 -19.34 -4.27
CA ILE A 354 -13.38 -18.75 -3.34
C ILE A 354 -14.82 -18.80 -3.87
N GLN A 355 -15.04 -19.38 -5.04
CA GLN A 355 -16.34 -19.41 -5.72
C GLN A 355 -16.96 -18.01 -5.83
N ALA A 356 -16.15 -17.05 -6.27
CA ALA A 356 -16.54 -15.64 -6.34
C ALA A 356 -17.84 -15.46 -7.15
N PRO A 357 -18.79 -14.62 -6.68
CA PRO A 357 -20.03 -14.34 -7.40
C PRO A 357 -19.76 -13.78 -8.81
N PRO A 358 -20.68 -13.98 -9.77
CA PRO A 358 -20.53 -13.43 -11.12
C PRO A 358 -20.28 -11.93 -11.14
N LEU A 359 -21.00 -11.16 -10.33
CA LEU A 359 -20.80 -9.70 -10.19
C LEU A 359 -19.38 -9.34 -9.76
N TYR A 360 -18.79 -10.11 -8.84
CA TYR A 360 -17.40 -9.92 -8.40
C TYR A 360 -16.42 -10.01 -9.56
N ARG A 361 -16.53 -11.09 -10.36
CA ARG A 361 -15.64 -11.35 -11.50
C ARG A 361 -15.80 -10.31 -12.59
N GLU A 362 -17.04 -9.96 -12.90
CA GLU A 362 -17.37 -8.95 -13.91
C GLU A 362 -16.82 -7.58 -13.52
N THR A 363 -17.03 -7.16 -12.26
CA THR A 363 -16.55 -5.88 -11.72
C THR A 363 -15.02 -5.78 -11.82
N TYR A 364 -14.31 -6.83 -11.39
CA TYR A 364 -12.86 -6.86 -11.48
C TYR A 364 -12.36 -6.72 -12.93
N ARG A 365 -12.89 -7.55 -13.87
CA ARG A 365 -12.47 -7.52 -15.27
C ARG A 365 -12.75 -6.17 -15.93
N LYS A 366 -13.91 -5.59 -15.68
CA LYS A 366 -14.25 -4.24 -16.18
C LYS A 366 -13.29 -3.19 -15.64
N ALA A 367 -12.94 -3.26 -14.36
CA ALA A 367 -12.02 -2.31 -13.76
C ALA A 367 -10.61 -2.41 -14.35
N ILE A 368 -10.08 -3.62 -14.56
CA ILE A 368 -8.77 -3.78 -15.22
C ILE A 368 -8.83 -3.25 -16.64
N SER A 369 -9.85 -3.59 -17.42
CA SER A 369 -10.02 -3.08 -18.80
C SER A 369 -10.14 -1.54 -18.84
N ALA A 370 -10.69 -0.92 -17.80
CA ALA A 370 -10.87 0.53 -17.73
C ALA A 370 -9.56 1.30 -17.54
N VAL A 371 -8.58 0.72 -16.83
CA VAL A 371 -7.27 1.36 -16.57
C VAL A 371 -6.17 0.88 -17.49
N GLN A 372 -6.37 -0.26 -18.15
CA GLN A 372 -5.38 -0.86 -19.05
C GLN A 372 -5.08 0.04 -20.26
N ARG A 373 -3.81 0.37 -20.48
CA ARG A 373 -3.30 1.17 -21.61
C ARG A 373 -2.35 0.42 -22.52
N ARG A 374 -1.93 -0.74 -22.12
CA ARG A 374 -0.98 -1.61 -22.81
C ARG A 374 -1.43 -3.06 -22.72
N PRO A 375 -0.91 -3.95 -23.57
CA PRO A 375 -1.07 -5.39 -23.35
C PRO A 375 -0.57 -5.79 -21.95
N LEU A 376 -1.31 -6.64 -21.26
CA LEU A 376 -0.95 -7.06 -19.89
C LEU A 376 0.35 -7.85 -19.86
N GLU A 377 0.70 -8.51 -20.97
CA GLU A 377 1.95 -9.26 -21.16
C GLU A 377 3.19 -8.35 -21.29
N ALA A 378 3.00 -7.07 -21.61
CA ALA A 378 4.10 -6.14 -21.90
C ALA A 378 4.88 -5.69 -20.65
N GLY A 379 4.39 -5.98 -19.45
CA GLY A 379 5.03 -5.62 -18.19
C GLY A 379 4.10 -5.82 -17.00
N ARG A 380 4.56 -5.37 -15.83
CA ARG A 380 3.82 -5.44 -14.57
C ARG A 380 3.68 -4.05 -13.96
N GLY A 381 2.71 -3.88 -13.06
CA GLY A 381 2.51 -2.63 -12.33
C GLY A 381 1.05 -2.24 -12.15
N ILE A 382 0.15 -2.60 -13.08
CA ILE A 382 -1.30 -2.37 -12.89
C ILE A 382 -1.73 -3.00 -11.56
N HIS A 383 -1.34 -4.25 -11.30
CA HIS A 383 -1.62 -4.94 -10.04
C HIS A 383 -0.46 -4.75 -9.06
N SER A 384 -0.50 -3.72 -8.22
CA SER A 384 0.55 -3.50 -7.22
C SER A 384 0.45 -4.51 -6.06
N TRP A 385 -0.70 -4.56 -5.42
CA TRP A 385 -0.98 -5.47 -4.30
C TRP A 385 -2.33 -6.18 -4.48
N VAL A 386 -2.42 -7.36 -3.89
CA VAL A 386 -3.70 -8.05 -3.66
C VAL A 386 -3.83 -8.35 -2.18
N SER A 387 -5.02 -8.13 -1.60
CA SER A 387 -5.24 -8.44 -0.19
C SER A 387 -6.48 -9.29 0.04
N MET A 388 -6.46 -10.06 1.13
CA MET A 388 -7.62 -10.72 1.70
C MET A 388 -7.87 -10.17 3.11
N LYS A 389 -9.02 -9.54 3.31
CA LYS A 389 -9.49 -9.04 4.61
C LYS A 389 -10.55 -9.97 5.16
N GLU A 390 -10.44 -10.28 6.44
CA GLU A 390 -11.45 -11.01 7.21
C GLU A 390 -11.88 -10.20 8.42
N LYS A 391 -13.18 -9.98 8.59
CA LYS A 391 -13.79 -9.34 9.75
C LYS A 391 -14.10 -10.37 10.83
N ARG A 392 -14.32 -9.92 12.07
CA ARG A 392 -14.73 -10.79 13.20
C ARG A 392 -16.00 -11.59 12.94
N ASP A 393 -16.93 -11.06 12.13
CA ASP A 393 -18.18 -11.72 11.77
C ASP A 393 -18.00 -12.76 10.64
N GLY A 394 -16.74 -13.05 10.26
CA GLY A 394 -16.39 -14.01 9.21
C GLY A 394 -16.56 -13.48 7.79
N LYS A 395 -17.03 -12.25 7.60
CA LYS A 395 -17.14 -11.66 6.26
C LYS A 395 -15.76 -11.39 5.69
N ARG A 396 -15.58 -11.79 4.42
CA ARG A 396 -14.34 -11.63 3.68
C ARG A 396 -14.49 -10.69 2.49
N SER A 397 -13.43 -9.97 2.19
CA SER A 397 -13.29 -9.17 0.98
C SER A 397 -11.86 -9.22 0.47
N ASN A 398 -11.69 -9.07 -0.83
CA ASN A 398 -10.36 -8.85 -1.41
C ASN A 398 -10.24 -7.40 -1.86
N THR A 399 -9.04 -6.84 -1.75
CA THR A 399 -8.74 -5.54 -2.32
C THR A 399 -7.66 -5.71 -3.37
N TYR A 400 -7.92 -5.17 -4.55
CA TYR A 400 -6.98 -5.06 -5.65
C TYR A 400 -6.50 -3.62 -5.70
N TYR A 401 -5.19 -3.43 -5.56
CA TYR A 401 -4.55 -2.13 -5.59
C TYR A 401 -3.98 -1.93 -6.99
N LEU A 402 -4.38 -0.84 -7.62
CA LEU A 402 -4.10 -0.56 -9.03
C LEU A 402 -3.27 0.71 -9.14
N SER A 403 -2.10 0.62 -9.76
CA SER A 403 -1.28 1.77 -10.10
C SER A 403 -1.93 2.61 -11.20
N ALA A 404 -1.72 3.91 -11.16
CA ALA A 404 -2.13 4.83 -12.22
C ALA A 404 -1.27 4.71 -13.49
N GLU A 405 -0.07 4.09 -13.42
CA GLU A 405 0.91 3.93 -14.50
C GLU A 405 1.16 5.23 -15.30
N LEU A 406 1.38 6.35 -14.59
CA LEU A 406 1.66 7.64 -15.25
C LEU A 406 3.04 7.65 -15.90
N TYR A 407 3.97 6.87 -15.37
CA TYR A 407 5.37 6.79 -15.82
C TYR A 407 5.72 5.43 -16.42
N GLY A 408 4.70 4.62 -16.73
CA GLY A 408 4.83 3.34 -17.40
C GLY A 408 4.85 2.12 -16.47
N CYS A 409 5.12 0.96 -17.06
CA CYS A 409 5.15 -0.31 -16.36
C CYS A 409 6.58 -0.71 -15.96
N LEU A 410 6.68 -1.59 -14.97
CA LEU A 410 7.92 -2.30 -14.67
C LEU A 410 8.16 -3.38 -15.75
N VAL A 411 9.30 -3.32 -16.41
CA VAL A 411 9.77 -4.33 -17.35
C VAL A 411 10.95 -5.04 -16.68
N ASP A 412 11.05 -6.36 -16.82
CA ASP A 412 12.26 -7.03 -16.38
C ASP A 412 13.42 -6.66 -17.32
N ASP A 413 14.45 -6.04 -16.79
CA ASP A 413 15.74 -5.84 -17.49
C ASP A 413 16.49 -7.17 -17.69
N GLY A 414 15.78 -8.27 -17.99
CA GLY A 414 16.33 -9.62 -18.09
C GLY A 414 16.75 -10.19 -16.73
N PRO A 415 16.89 -11.50 -16.57
CA PRO A 415 17.34 -12.06 -15.32
C PRO A 415 18.75 -11.52 -15.03
N ALA A 416 18.90 -10.84 -13.90
CA ALA A 416 20.20 -10.73 -13.26
C ALA A 416 20.63 -12.18 -13.00
N ASP A 417 21.59 -12.67 -13.82
CA ASP A 417 22.15 -14.01 -13.69
C ASP A 417 22.60 -14.25 -12.24
N GLY A 418 21.94 -15.13 -11.55
CA GLY A 418 22.35 -15.64 -10.26
C GLY A 418 21.26 -15.67 -9.21
N ASP A 419 20.34 -16.58 -9.32
CA ASP A 419 19.82 -17.51 -8.30
C ASP A 419 18.44 -18.04 -8.72
N ARG A 420 18.44 -19.13 -9.46
CA ARG A 420 17.30 -20.05 -9.54
C ARG A 420 17.41 -21.10 -8.44
#